data_f579066368814e0cd44e1fbabfc9c0c5
#
_entry.id   f579066368814e0cd44e1fbabfc9c0c5
#
_cell.length_a   1.000
_cell.length_b   1.000
_cell.length_c   1.000
_cell.angle_alpha   90.00
_cell.angle_beta   90.00
_cell.angle_gamma   90.00
#
_symmetry.space_group_name_H-M   'P 1'
#
loop_
_entity.id
_entity.type
_entity.pdbx_description
1 polymer ?
#
loop_
_entity_poly.entity_id
_entity_poly.type
_entity_poly.pdbx_seq_one_letter_code
_entity_poly.pdbx_strand_id
1 'polypeptide(L)'
;MTTMRILSMRVTSLIVTVAVLLFASGCNDLIVPDYNNPGLDDLINNPTPTKIAQASQGLLVGTRVGIGEQNGYVSLLGIIGRESYNFDPADPRFITEMLIGPLDGGSPAFGGNLFAAPYRNIRNANILLGAVDKVVGLSTAQKSAVQGFAKTIQALDYLNVINTRDDLGAPIDVNIGPTANPAPIVTKAAVFTQIATLLDDGLTALNAGGAAFPFALSPGFADFATPAQFAKFNRALKARVEAYRGNYAAVLAALGGSFLDTNAALTLGAYQSYSTGSGDTPNALFDPSGRAILAHPSILTDAETQPGGALDARALAKVAHLPAPHTVQGITTDLVFTIYNSNTAPITIIRNEELILLRAEGRYFTNDVAGALTDINFVRTNSGGLAPRGPFLNQTDFITELLKQRRYSLLFEGGHRWIDSRRFGLLSTLPKALPTHTIPSRFPFPEAECLARVPAPQGCP
;
A
#
# COMPACT_ATOMS: atom_id res chain seq x y z
N MET A 1 48.56 -68.99 9.49
CA MET A 1 48.54 -67.50 9.40
C MET A 1 47.36 -66.90 8.60
N THR A 2 46.69 -67.67 7.75
CA THR A 2 45.66 -67.21 6.82
C THR A 2 44.28 -67.01 7.49
N THR A 3 43.88 -67.81 8.46
CA THR A 3 42.59 -67.79 9.14
C THR A 3 42.44 -66.61 10.09
N MET A 4 43.51 -66.10 10.67
CA MET A 4 43.48 -65.02 11.60
C MET A 4 43.32 -63.66 10.88
N ARG A 5 43.77 -63.51 9.61
CA ARG A 5 43.57 -62.32 8.78
C ARG A 5 42.12 -62.14 8.28
N ILE A 6 41.44 -63.26 7.99
CA ILE A 6 40.05 -63.26 7.50
C ILE A 6 39.09 -62.85 8.65
N LEU A 7 39.37 -63.25 9.88
CA LEU A 7 38.56 -62.94 11.04
C LEU A 7 38.70 -61.42 11.40
N SER A 8 39.91 -60.84 11.31
CA SER A 8 40.15 -59.42 11.57
C SER A 8 39.49 -58.55 10.49
N MET A 9 39.52 -58.93 9.22
CA MET A 9 38.83 -58.19 8.16
C MET A 9 37.30 -58.17 8.32
N ARG A 10 36.70 -59.25 8.75
CA ARG A 10 35.25 -59.34 9.00
C ARG A 10 34.80 -58.49 10.21
N VAL A 11 35.59 -58.47 11.28
CA VAL A 11 35.34 -57.67 12.47
C VAL A 11 35.50 -56.17 12.13
N THR A 12 36.52 -55.79 11.39
CA THR A 12 36.72 -54.40 10.96
C THR A 12 35.61 -53.93 10.02
N SER A 13 35.17 -54.77 9.08
CA SER A 13 34.04 -54.47 8.20
C SER A 13 32.72 -54.30 8.96
N LEU A 14 32.47 -55.15 9.96
CA LEU A 14 31.28 -55.03 10.81
C LEU A 14 31.26 -53.74 11.66
N ILE A 15 32.42 -53.37 12.22
CA ILE A 15 32.57 -52.11 13.01
C ILE A 15 32.35 -50.90 12.12
N VAL A 16 32.89 -50.86 10.90
CA VAL A 16 32.70 -49.78 9.95
C VAL A 16 31.23 -49.69 9.51
N THR A 17 30.56 -50.81 9.28
CA THR A 17 29.14 -50.81 8.90
C THR A 17 28.25 -50.32 10.04
N VAL A 18 28.52 -50.70 11.28
CA VAL A 18 27.78 -50.23 12.47
C VAL A 18 28.06 -48.74 12.74
N ALA A 19 29.29 -48.27 12.55
CA ALA A 19 29.61 -46.85 12.66
C ALA A 19 28.89 -46.01 11.60
N VAL A 20 28.82 -46.45 10.34
CA VAL A 20 28.07 -45.76 9.28
C VAL A 20 26.57 -45.74 9.55
N LEU A 21 25.99 -46.80 10.09
CA LEU A 21 24.59 -46.85 10.49
C LEU A 21 24.26 -45.97 11.67
N LEU A 22 25.20 -45.76 12.60
CA LEU A 22 25.04 -44.85 13.73
C LEU A 22 25.14 -43.37 13.32
N PHE A 23 25.88 -43.03 12.26
CA PHE A 23 25.93 -41.68 11.69
C PHE A 23 24.74 -41.39 10.77
N ALA A 24 24.08 -42.40 10.20
CA ALA A 24 22.90 -42.21 9.36
C ALA A 24 21.60 -41.94 10.16
N SER A 25 21.55 -42.21 11.44
CA SER A 25 20.40 -41.93 12.30
C SER A 25 20.42 -40.54 12.98
N GLY A 26 21.41 -39.69 12.64
CA GLY A 26 21.59 -38.35 13.22
C GLY A 26 20.87 -37.20 12.52
N CYS A 27 20.17 -37.46 11.42
CA CYS A 27 19.33 -36.42 10.78
C CYS A 27 17.88 -36.57 11.27
N ASN A 28 17.65 -36.42 12.57
CA ASN A 28 16.37 -35.90 13.02
C ASN A 28 16.36 -34.40 12.72
N ASP A 29 15.38 -33.93 11.96
CA ASP A 29 15.12 -32.50 11.77
C ASP A 29 15.13 -31.85 13.15
N LEU A 30 16.21 -31.14 13.44
CA LEU A 30 16.27 -30.25 14.59
C LEU A 30 15.31 -29.10 14.27
N ILE A 31 14.03 -29.28 14.57
CA ILE A 31 13.08 -28.19 14.62
C ILE A 31 13.57 -27.29 15.76
N VAL A 32 14.36 -26.28 15.41
CA VAL A 32 14.70 -25.21 16.33
C VAL A 32 13.48 -24.30 16.42
N PRO A 33 12.74 -24.28 17.53
CA PRO A 33 11.61 -23.39 17.65
C PRO A 33 12.09 -21.94 17.51
N ASP A 34 11.58 -21.21 16.54
CA ASP A 34 11.78 -19.76 16.47
C ASP A 34 10.87 -19.09 17.51
N TYR A 35 11.40 -18.88 18.69
CA TYR A 35 10.65 -18.22 19.79
C TYR A 35 10.37 -16.73 19.52
N ASN A 36 11.02 -16.12 18.54
CA ASN A 36 10.80 -14.71 18.19
C ASN A 36 9.71 -14.55 17.12
N ASN A 37 9.53 -15.56 16.27
CA ASN A 37 8.47 -15.60 15.27
C ASN A 37 7.69 -16.90 15.44
N PRO A 38 6.47 -16.89 16.02
CA PRO A 38 5.66 -18.09 16.13
C PRO A 38 5.44 -18.65 14.73
N GLY A 39 5.82 -19.91 14.53
CA GLY A 39 5.65 -20.60 13.26
C GLY A 39 4.18 -20.57 12.84
N LEU A 40 3.93 -20.49 11.53
CA LEU A 40 2.58 -20.45 10.96
C LEU A 40 1.72 -21.62 11.46
N ASP A 41 2.30 -22.82 11.51
CA ASP A 41 1.64 -24.04 12.00
C ASP A 41 1.24 -23.92 13.47
N ASP A 42 2.04 -23.23 14.27
CA ASP A 42 1.76 -23.03 15.70
C ASP A 42 0.62 -22.04 15.93
N LEU A 43 0.49 -21.01 15.08
CA LEU A 43 -0.66 -20.10 15.11
C LEU A 43 -1.95 -20.84 14.69
N ILE A 44 -1.89 -21.70 13.67
CA ILE A 44 -3.06 -22.43 13.15
C ILE A 44 -3.54 -23.52 14.14
N ASN A 45 -2.60 -24.25 14.72
CA ASN A 45 -2.91 -25.46 15.52
C ASN A 45 -3.07 -25.15 17.03
N ASN A 46 -2.33 -24.17 17.53
CA ASN A 46 -2.30 -23.81 18.97
C ASN A 46 -2.42 -22.29 19.18
N PRO A 47 -3.52 -21.63 18.72
CA PRO A 47 -3.68 -20.20 18.89
C PRO A 47 -3.81 -19.82 20.38
N THR A 48 -3.04 -18.82 20.79
CA THR A 48 -3.14 -18.19 22.11
C THR A 48 -3.40 -16.71 21.96
N PRO A 49 -3.91 -16.01 23.01
CA PRO A 49 -4.09 -14.56 22.96
C PRO A 49 -2.83 -13.80 22.55
N THR A 50 -1.66 -14.21 23.04
CA THR A 50 -0.36 -13.62 22.68
C THR A 50 -0.04 -13.79 21.22
N LYS A 51 -0.22 -15.00 20.66
CA LYS A 51 0.02 -15.26 19.22
C LYS A 51 -0.94 -14.47 18.33
N ILE A 52 -2.21 -14.36 18.72
CA ILE A 52 -3.20 -13.52 18.02
C ILE A 52 -2.76 -12.05 18.04
N ALA A 53 -2.28 -11.53 19.18
CA ALA A 53 -1.77 -10.17 19.29
C ALA A 53 -0.56 -9.93 18.37
N GLN A 54 0.42 -10.85 18.40
CA GLN A 54 1.62 -10.78 17.53
C GLN A 54 1.25 -10.85 16.05
N ALA A 55 0.37 -11.77 15.65
CA ALA A 55 -0.10 -11.89 14.27
C ALA A 55 -0.85 -10.64 13.81
N SER A 56 -1.66 -10.03 14.69
CA SER A 56 -2.36 -8.77 14.41
C SER A 56 -1.38 -7.61 14.19
N GLN A 57 -0.36 -7.49 15.03
CA GLN A 57 0.72 -6.51 14.84
C GLN A 57 1.52 -6.79 13.56
N GLY A 58 1.76 -8.08 13.25
CA GLY A 58 2.40 -8.52 12.02
C GLY A 58 1.67 -8.06 10.75
N LEU A 59 0.33 -7.93 10.77
CA LEU A 59 -0.42 -7.38 9.64
C LEU A 59 -0.11 -5.89 9.40
N LEU A 60 0.12 -5.09 10.45
CA LEU A 60 0.53 -3.69 10.30
C LEU A 60 1.94 -3.56 9.71
N VAL A 61 2.83 -4.47 10.08
CA VAL A 61 4.17 -4.54 9.48
C VAL A 61 4.06 -4.99 8.02
N GLY A 62 3.24 -6.01 7.74
CA GLY A 62 3.07 -6.58 6.41
C GLY A 62 2.48 -5.61 5.39
N THR A 63 1.48 -4.81 5.78
CA THR A 63 0.82 -3.86 4.87
C THR A 63 1.70 -2.67 4.47
N ARG A 64 2.80 -2.40 5.18
CA ARG A 64 3.75 -1.34 4.79
C ARG A 64 4.92 -1.84 3.92
N VAL A 65 5.10 -3.18 3.81
CA VAL A 65 6.14 -3.76 2.95
C VAL A 65 5.89 -3.38 1.50
N GLY A 66 6.89 -2.83 0.83
CA GLY A 66 6.77 -2.34 -0.54
C GLY A 66 6.08 -0.98 -0.66
N ILE A 67 5.82 -0.24 0.44
CA ILE A 67 5.21 1.09 0.38
C ILE A 67 6.28 2.19 0.32
N GLY A 68 7.23 2.19 1.25
CA GLY A 68 8.22 3.26 1.46
C GLY A 68 9.60 2.96 0.91
N GLU A 69 9.80 1.89 0.16
CA GLU A 69 11.04 1.58 -0.54
C GLU A 69 11.20 2.44 -1.81
N GLN A 70 12.44 2.62 -2.27
CA GLN A 70 12.70 3.39 -3.51
C GLN A 70 12.05 2.76 -4.75
N ASN A 71 11.92 1.43 -4.80
CA ASN A 71 11.18 0.68 -5.81
C ASN A 71 9.79 0.25 -5.32
N GLY A 72 9.26 0.94 -4.31
CA GLY A 72 7.97 0.67 -3.69
C GLY A 72 6.81 1.48 -4.27
N TYR A 73 5.65 1.30 -3.68
CA TYR A 73 4.36 1.82 -4.17
C TYR A 73 4.37 3.34 -4.35
N VAL A 74 4.82 4.11 -3.34
CA VAL A 74 4.81 5.57 -3.42
C VAL A 74 5.75 6.08 -4.51
N SER A 75 6.98 5.55 -4.56
CA SER A 75 7.99 5.97 -5.53
C SER A 75 7.59 5.61 -6.97
N LEU A 76 7.27 4.34 -7.23
CA LEU A 76 6.94 3.89 -8.60
C LEU A 76 5.68 4.58 -9.14
N LEU A 77 4.63 4.72 -8.31
CA LEU A 77 3.44 5.44 -8.74
C LEU A 77 3.67 6.95 -8.88
N GLY A 78 4.55 7.52 -8.06
CA GLY A 78 4.99 8.89 -8.19
C GLY A 78 5.70 9.15 -9.53
N ILE A 79 6.57 8.24 -9.97
CA ILE A 79 7.28 8.34 -11.24
C ILE A 79 6.30 8.29 -12.43
N ILE A 80 5.45 7.26 -12.49
CA ILE A 80 4.48 7.14 -13.61
C ILE A 80 3.39 8.20 -13.56
N GLY A 81 3.07 8.72 -12.37
CA GLY A 81 2.15 9.84 -12.14
C GLY A 81 2.76 11.22 -12.40
N ARG A 82 4.04 11.29 -12.74
CA ARG A 82 4.76 12.56 -12.97
C ARG A 82 4.73 13.49 -11.75
N GLU A 83 4.84 12.90 -10.57
CA GLU A 83 5.09 13.59 -9.31
C GLU A 83 6.57 13.60 -8.97
N SER A 84 7.29 12.53 -9.34
CA SER A 84 8.70 12.34 -9.01
C SER A 84 9.52 11.80 -10.18
N TYR A 85 10.83 11.92 -10.04
CA TYR A 85 11.84 11.16 -10.73
C TYR A 85 12.64 10.35 -9.69
N ASN A 86 13.24 9.24 -10.12
CA ASN A 86 14.29 8.58 -9.36
C ASN A 86 15.54 8.48 -10.25
N PHE A 87 16.60 9.15 -9.83
CA PHE A 87 17.88 9.25 -10.52
C PHE A 87 18.97 8.42 -9.84
N ASP A 88 18.59 7.40 -9.05
CA ASP A 88 19.56 6.50 -8.42
C ASP A 88 20.45 5.87 -9.51
N PRO A 89 21.77 6.17 -9.50
CA PRO A 89 22.69 5.65 -10.52
C PRO A 89 22.90 4.14 -10.43
N ALA A 90 22.53 3.52 -9.30
CA ALA A 90 22.61 2.06 -9.13
C ALA A 90 21.56 1.31 -9.95
N ASP A 91 20.46 1.98 -10.32
CA ASP A 91 19.41 1.34 -11.10
C ASP A 91 18.80 2.24 -12.18
N PRO A 92 19.28 2.15 -13.41
CA PRO A 92 18.79 2.97 -14.54
C PRO A 92 17.33 2.67 -14.93
N ARG A 93 16.72 1.59 -14.43
CA ARG A 93 15.35 1.19 -14.78
C ARG A 93 14.29 2.14 -14.23
N PHE A 94 14.60 2.96 -13.23
CA PHE A 94 13.72 4.07 -12.85
C PHE A 94 13.42 5.03 -14.01
N ILE A 95 14.33 5.11 -14.99
CA ILE A 95 14.12 5.89 -16.22
C ILE A 95 13.74 4.96 -17.38
N THR A 96 14.56 3.94 -17.66
CA THR A 96 14.42 3.12 -18.87
C THR A 96 13.16 2.26 -18.86
N GLU A 97 12.70 1.79 -17.70
CA GLU A 97 11.46 1.03 -17.56
C GLU A 97 10.29 1.93 -17.13
N MET A 98 10.46 2.75 -16.08
CA MET A 98 9.31 3.46 -15.49
C MET A 98 8.89 4.72 -16.28
N LEU A 99 9.81 5.40 -16.98
CA LEU A 99 9.50 6.59 -17.77
C LEU A 99 9.41 6.29 -19.27
N ILE A 100 10.31 5.43 -19.80
CA ILE A 100 10.35 5.07 -21.23
C ILE A 100 9.43 3.86 -21.47
N GLY A 101 9.55 2.80 -20.68
CA GLY A 101 8.77 1.57 -20.81
C GLY A 101 9.30 0.63 -21.89
N PRO A 102 8.59 -0.47 -22.14
CA PRO A 102 7.39 -0.89 -21.38
C PRO A 102 7.70 -1.29 -19.95
N LEU A 103 6.68 -1.28 -19.08
CA LEU A 103 6.80 -1.91 -17.76
C LEU A 103 6.95 -3.42 -17.94
N ASP A 104 7.99 -3.99 -17.35
CA ASP A 104 8.33 -5.41 -17.47
C ASP A 104 7.93 -6.19 -16.21
N GLY A 105 7.21 -7.30 -16.38
CA GLY A 105 6.82 -8.21 -15.30
C GLY A 105 7.94 -9.16 -14.86
N GLY A 106 9.03 -9.26 -15.64
CA GLY A 106 10.17 -10.15 -15.35
C GLY A 106 10.95 -9.75 -14.11
N SER A 107 11.64 -10.71 -13.51
CA SER A 107 12.58 -10.43 -12.42
C SER A 107 13.98 -10.17 -13.02
N PRO A 108 14.66 -9.08 -12.64
CA PRO A 108 14.46 -8.17 -11.50
C PRO A 108 13.75 -6.84 -11.85
N ALA A 109 12.96 -6.77 -12.92
CA ALA A 109 12.26 -5.56 -13.34
C ALA A 109 11.26 -5.04 -12.30
N PHE A 110 10.85 -3.75 -12.44
CA PHE A 110 9.94 -3.11 -11.48
C PHE A 110 8.46 -3.33 -11.79
N GLY A 111 8.10 -3.58 -13.06
CA GLY A 111 6.71 -3.76 -13.46
C GLY A 111 5.99 -4.91 -12.75
N GLY A 112 6.71 -5.98 -12.38
CA GLY A 112 6.19 -7.08 -11.56
C GLY A 112 6.03 -6.77 -10.07
N ASN A 113 6.57 -5.66 -9.57
CA ASN A 113 6.47 -5.27 -8.16
C ASN A 113 5.03 -4.93 -7.76
N LEU A 114 4.83 -4.66 -6.47
CA LEU A 114 3.55 -4.21 -5.89
C LEU A 114 2.43 -5.26 -5.97
N PHE A 115 2.80 -6.55 -6.03
CA PHE A 115 1.88 -7.68 -6.09
C PHE A 115 2.12 -8.69 -4.95
N ALA A 116 3.32 -9.25 -4.86
CA ALA A 116 3.61 -10.35 -3.94
C ALA A 116 3.52 -9.93 -2.45
N ALA A 117 3.97 -8.73 -2.08
CA ALA A 117 3.95 -8.26 -0.69
C ALA A 117 2.52 -8.12 -0.14
N PRO A 118 1.58 -7.41 -0.80
CA PRO A 118 0.20 -7.37 -0.33
C PRO A 118 -0.46 -8.75 -0.29
N TYR A 119 -0.19 -9.66 -1.26
CA TYR A 119 -0.76 -11.02 -1.19
C TYR A 119 -0.22 -11.86 -0.04
N ARG A 120 1.05 -11.70 0.33
CA ARG A 120 1.57 -12.33 1.56
C ARG A 120 0.81 -11.85 2.79
N ASN A 121 0.54 -10.56 2.88
CA ASN A 121 -0.20 -10.00 4.01
C ASN A 121 -1.68 -10.43 4.00
N ILE A 122 -2.32 -10.48 2.83
CA ILE A 122 -3.67 -11.04 2.67
C ILE A 122 -3.73 -12.50 3.16
N ARG A 123 -2.73 -13.32 2.83
CA ARG A 123 -2.61 -14.68 3.35
C ARG A 123 -2.48 -14.70 4.88
N ASN A 124 -1.62 -13.86 5.45
CA ASN A 124 -1.47 -13.74 6.90
C ASN A 124 -2.78 -13.34 7.58
N ALA A 125 -3.55 -12.42 6.96
CA ALA A 125 -4.87 -12.05 7.43
C ALA A 125 -5.85 -13.23 7.42
N ASN A 126 -5.87 -14.05 6.35
CA ASN A 126 -6.70 -15.26 6.28
C ASN A 126 -6.36 -16.25 7.38
N ILE A 127 -5.07 -16.45 7.66
CA ILE A 127 -4.60 -17.33 8.73
C ILE A 127 -5.01 -16.80 10.10
N LEU A 128 -4.82 -15.51 10.34
CA LEU A 128 -5.26 -14.87 11.58
C LEU A 128 -6.77 -15.01 11.77
N LEU A 129 -7.58 -14.78 10.74
CA LEU A 129 -9.03 -14.97 10.79
C LEU A 129 -9.43 -16.40 11.14
N GLY A 130 -8.75 -17.41 10.56
CA GLY A 130 -9.00 -18.81 10.89
C GLY A 130 -8.52 -19.22 12.31
N ALA A 131 -7.48 -18.54 12.84
CA ALA A 131 -6.96 -18.79 14.17
C ALA A 131 -7.78 -18.13 15.27
N VAL A 132 -8.29 -16.91 15.05
CA VAL A 132 -9.03 -16.15 16.06
C VAL A 132 -10.34 -16.83 16.47
N ASP A 133 -10.96 -17.58 15.59
CA ASP A 133 -12.18 -18.35 15.91
C ASP A 133 -11.92 -19.45 16.94
N LYS A 134 -10.72 -20.05 16.87
CA LYS A 134 -10.31 -21.20 17.70
C LYS A 134 -9.65 -20.79 19.03
N VAL A 135 -9.18 -19.55 19.16
CA VAL A 135 -8.42 -19.13 20.34
C VAL A 135 -9.28 -19.19 21.60
N VAL A 136 -8.72 -19.77 22.66
CA VAL A 136 -9.29 -19.75 24.01
C VAL A 136 -8.65 -18.59 24.79
N GLY A 137 -9.42 -17.92 25.65
CA GLY A 137 -8.94 -16.82 26.49
C GLY A 137 -9.17 -15.42 25.93
N LEU A 138 -9.71 -15.27 24.71
CA LEU A 138 -10.26 -14.01 24.21
C LEU A 138 -11.80 -14.04 24.34
N SER A 139 -12.38 -12.92 24.76
CA SER A 139 -13.83 -12.74 24.76
C SER A 139 -14.36 -12.66 23.32
N THR A 140 -15.67 -12.89 23.14
CA THR A 140 -16.34 -12.75 21.82
C THR A 140 -16.11 -11.36 21.23
N ALA A 141 -16.19 -10.30 22.06
CA ALA A 141 -15.91 -8.93 21.61
C ALA A 141 -14.45 -8.75 21.13
N GLN A 142 -13.48 -9.28 21.86
CA GLN A 142 -12.08 -9.22 21.44
C GLN A 142 -11.82 -9.98 20.14
N LYS A 143 -12.44 -11.15 19.95
CA LYS A 143 -12.37 -11.89 18.66
C LYS A 143 -12.96 -11.06 17.54
N SER A 144 -14.14 -10.45 17.73
CA SER A 144 -14.76 -9.57 16.75
C SER A 144 -13.88 -8.36 16.42
N ALA A 145 -13.23 -7.76 17.42
CA ALA A 145 -12.28 -6.66 17.19
C ALA A 145 -11.12 -7.07 16.26
N VAL A 146 -10.51 -8.23 16.52
CA VAL A 146 -9.42 -8.77 15.66
C VAL A 146 -9.93 -9.06 14.25
N GLN A 147 -11.11 -9.66 14.10
CA GLN A 147 -11.71 -9.95 12.80
C GLN A 147 -11.96 -8.67 11.99
N GLY A 148 -12.53 -7.65 12.63
CA GLY A 148 -12.79 -6.37 11.99
C GLY A 148 -11.52 -5.63 11.56
N PHE A 149 -10.50 -5.66 12.41
CA PHE A 149 -9.17 -5.17 12.09
C PHE A 149 -8.55 -5.91 10.90
N ALA A 150 -8.48 -7.24 10.94
CA ALA A 150 -7.85 -8.06 9.89
C ALA A 150 -8.53 -7.87 8.54
N LYS A 151 -9.88 -7.86 8.48
CA LYS A 151 -10.64 -7.61 7.25
C LYS A 151 -10.38 -6.21 6.68
N THR A 152 -10.24 -5.20 7.53
CA THR A 152 -9.95 -3.83 7.09
C THR A 152 -8.54 -3.71 6.51
N ILE A 153 -7.54 -4.33 7.12
CA ILE A 153 -6.17 -4.37 6.57
C ILE A 153 -6.12 -5.17 5.27
N GLN A 154 -6.80 -6.31 5.22
CA GLN A 154 -6.91 -7.11 3.99
C GLN A 154 -7.53 -6.32 2.83
N ALA A 155 -8.55 -5.51 3.10
CA ALA A 155 -9.17 -4.62 2.12
C ALA A 155 -8.19 -3.56 1.60
N LEU A 156 -7.34 -2.99 2.47
CA LEU A 156 -6.28 -2.06 2.09
C LEU A 156 -5.25 -2.71 1.17
N ASP A 157 -4.83 -3.95 1.48
CA ASP A 157 -3.86 -4.68 0.67
C ASP A 157 -4.43 -5.02 -0.72
N TYR A 158 -5.69 -5.47 -0.82
CA TYR A 158 -6.36 -5.65 -2.11
C TYR A 158 -6.50 -4.36 -2.90
N LEU A 159 -6.75 -3.22 -2.22
CA LEU A 159 -6.81 -1.92 -2.87
C LEU A 159 -5.46 -1.54 -3.50
N ASN A 160 -4.35 -1.80 -2.80
CA ASN A 160 -3.00 -1.57 -3.33
C ASN A 160 -2.74 -2.41 -4.58
N VAL A 161 -3.16 -3.68 -4.59
CA VAL A 161 -3.06 -4.56 -5.76
C VAL A 161 -3.86 -4.00 -6.94
N ILE A 162 -5.16 -3.75 -6.74
CA ILE A 162 -6.04 -3.38 -7.86
C ILE A 162 -5.73 -1.97 -8.40
N ASN A 163 -5.24 -1.07 -7.57
CA ASN A 163 -4.76 0.23 -8.02
C ASN A 163 -3.63 0.12 -9.04
N THR A 164 -2.80 -0.91 -8.96
CA THR A 164 -1.69 -1.13 -9.89
C THR A 164 -2.09 -2.01 -11.08
N ARG A 165 -2.93 -3.01 -10.91
CA ARG A 165 -3.32 -3.98 -11.96
C ARG A 165 -4.52 -3.51 -12.78
N ASP A 166 -5.35 -2.65 -12.23
CA ASP A 166 -6.51 -2.02 -12.89
C ASP A 166 -7.41 -3.02 -13.61
N ASP A 167 -7.58 -2.87 -14.92
CA ASP A 167 -8.44 -3.71 -15.77
C ASP A 167 -7.94 -5.14 -15.97
N LEU A 168 -6.69 -5.46 -15.61
CA LEU A 168 -6.22 -6.84 -15.53
C LEU A 168 -6.95 -7.64 -14.43
N GLY A 169 -7.47 -6.95 -13.42
CA GLY A 169 -8.07 -7.61 -12.27
C GLY A 169 -7.04 -8.22 -11.31
N ALA A 170 -7.50 -9.12 -10.44
CA ALA A 170 -6.66 -9.80 -9.46
C ALA A 170 -7.36 -11.04 -8.88
N PRO A 171 -6.66 -12.04 -8.34
CA PRO A 171 -7.28 -13.13 -7.61
C PRO A 171 -7.80 -12.69 -6.25
N ILE A 172 -9.00 -13.14 -5.87
CA ILE A 172 -9.62 -12.81 -4.58
C ILE A 172 -9.87 -14.02 -3.70
N ASP A 173 -10.06 -15.19 -4.29
CA ASP A 173 -10.29 -16.44 -3.55
C ASP A 173 -8.95 -17.15 -3.24
N VAL A 174 -8.12 -16.47 -2.44
CA VAL A 174 -6.74 -16.88 -2.17
C VAL A 174 -6.56 -17.59 -0.82
N ASN A 175 -7.64 -17.93 -0.13
CA ASN A 175 -7.58 -18.76 1.09
C ASN A 175 -7.48 -20.24 0.74
N ILE A 176 -6.44 -20.60 0.01
CA ILE A 176 -6.20 -21.95 -0.55
C ILE A 176 -4.87 -22.51 -0.02
N GLY A 177 -4.75 -23.82 -0.01
CA GLY A 177 -3.51 -24.51 0.38
C GLY A 177 -2.34 -24.22 -0.56
N PRO A 178 -1.10 -24.37 -0.09
CA PRO A 178 0.11 -24.05 -0.89
C PRO A 178 0.29 -24.95 -2.13
N THR A 179 -0.36 -26.10 -2.17
CA THR A 179 -0.32 -27.06 -3.29
C THR A 179 -1.54 -26.96 -4.20
N ALA A 180 -2.50 -26.06 -3.90
CA ALA A 180 -3.66 -25.86 -4.74
C ALA A 180 -3.31 -25.08 -6.01
N ASN A 181 -4.12 -25.25 -7.06
CA ASN A 181 -4.00 -24.42 -8.25
C ASN A 181 -4.22 -22.94 -7.88
N PRO A 182 -3.51 -21.99 -8.53
CA PRO A 182 -3.69 -20.57 -8.28
C PRO A 182 -5.16 -20.15 -8.48
N ALA A 183 -5.68 -19.36 -7.55
CA ALA A 183 -7.04 -18.82 -7.63
C ALA A 183 -7.26 -18.04 -8.93
N PRO A 184 -8.42 -18.13 -9.58
CA PRO A 184 -8.67 -17.44 -10.84
C PRO A 184 -8.56 -15.90 -10.67
N ILE A 185 -8.05 -15.23 -11.71
CA ILE A 185 -8.07 -13.79 -11.80
C ILE A 185 -9.48 -13.35 -12.14
N VAL A 186 -10.03 -12.47 -11.32
CA VAL A 186 -11.36 -11.90 -11.52
C VAL A 186 -11.27 -10.45 -12.01
N THR A 187 -12.36 -9.91 -12.54
CA THR A 187 -12.41 -8.55 -13.06
C THR A 187 -12.16 -7.50 -11.99
N LYS A 188 -11.69 -6.31 -12.39
CA LYS A 188 -11.55 -5.13 -11.53
C LYS A 188 -12.82 -4.87 -10.69
N ALA A 189 -14.01 -4.96 -11.31
CA ALA A 189 -15.27 -4.75 -10.62
C ALA A 189 -15.50 -5.79 -9.50
N ALA A 190 -15.17 -7.06 -9.73
CA ALA A 190 -15.28 -8.11 -8.73
C ALA A 190 -14.28 -7.88 -7.57
N VAL A 191 -13.06 -7.47 -7.85
CA VAL A 191 -12.07 -7.12 -6.81
C VAL A 191 -12.57 -5.96 -5.96
N PHE A 192 -13.07 -4.89 -6.55
CA PHE A 192 -13.64 -3.78 -5.79
C PHE A 192 -14.87 -4.17 -4.97
N THR A 193 -15.69 -5.10 -5.46
CA THR A 193 -16.81 -5.65 -4.70
C THR A 193 -16.31 -6.42 -3.48
N GLN A 194 -15.28 -7.26 -3.63
CA GLN A 194 -14.64 -7.97 -2.51
C GLN A 194 -14.09 -7.00 -1.46
N ILE A 195 -13.37 -5.95 -1.90
CA ILE A 195 -12.84 -4.91 -1.00
C ILE A 195 -13.98 -4.24 -0.22
N ALA A 196 -15.05 -3.86 -0.91
CA ALA A 196 -16.21 -3.22 -0.30
C ALA A 196 -16.89 -4.14 0.74
N THR A 197 -17.04 -5.43 0.43
CA THR A 197 -17.57 -6.46 1.33
C THR A 197 -16.70 -6.64 2.56
N LEU A 198 -15.37 -6.74 2.39
CA LEU A 198 -14.42 -6.84 3.51
C LEU A 198 -14.52 -5.64 4.46
N LEU A 199 -14.71 -4.43 3.92
CA LEU A 199 -14.88 -3.22 4.71
C LEU A 199 -16.21 -3.21 5.47
N ASP A 200 -17.31 -3.67 4.87
CA ASP A 200 -18.62 -3.72 5.52
C ASP A 200 -18.67 -4.80 6.59
N ASP A 201 -18.16 -5.98 6.30
CA ASP A 201 -17.98 -7.04 7.28
C ASP A 201 -17.04 -6.62 8.41
N GLY A 202 -15.95 -5.91 8.06
CA GLY A 202 -15.00 -5.35 9.00
C GLY A 202 -15.66 -4.36 9.96
N LEU A 203 -16.49 -3.46 9.43
CA LEU A 203 -17.27 -2.53 10.25
C LEU A 203 -18.20 -3.26 11.23
N THR A 204 -18.95 -4.26 10.73
CA THR A 204 -19.86 -5.05 11.54
C THR A 204 -19.12 -5.71 12.72
N ALA A 205 -17.95 -6.29 12.45
CA ALA A 205 -17.12 -6.92 13.48
C ALA A 205 -16.51 -5.88 14.44
N LEU A 206 -16.06 -4.71 13.95
CA LEU A 206 -15.56 -3.63 14.81
C LEU A 206 -16.63 -3.09 15.76
N ASN A 207 -17.85 -2.92 15.27
CA ASN A 207 -18.97 -2.47 16.10
C ASN A 207 -19.30 -3.46 17.23
N ALA A 208 -19.04 -4.75 17.03
CA ALA A 208 -19.14 -5.80 18.06
C ALA A 208 -17.83 -5.96 18.88
N GLY A 209 -16.79 -5.18 18.58
CA GLY A 209 -15.42 -5.38 19.05
C GLY A 209 -15.15 -4.97 20.50
N GLY A 210 -16.14 -4.39 21.21
CA GLY A 210 -15.96 -3.93 22.59
C GLY A 210 -15.12 -2.66 22.71
N ALA A 211 -14.57 -2.41 23.88
CA ALA A 211 -13.91 -1.14 24.20
C ALA A 211 -12.45 -1.05 23.73
N ALA A 212 -11.75 -2.17 23.57
CA ALA A 212 -10.32 -2.18 23.25
C ALA A 212 -9.94 -3.40 22.41
N PHE A 213 -8.91 -3.24 21.57
CA PHE A 213 -8.24 -4.36 20.93
C PHE A 213 -7.44 -5.18 21.95
N PRO A 214 -7.28 -6.51 21.75
CA PRO A 214 -6.40 -7.32 22.59
C PRO A 214 -4.90 -7.17 22.22
N PHE A 215 -4.54 -6.17 21.41
CA PHE A 215 -3.19 -5.85 20.96
C PHE A 215 -3.04 -4.34 20.76
N ALA A 216 -1.79 -3.85 20.76
CA ALA A 216 -1.49 -2.46 20.48
C ALA A 216 -1.36 -2.23 18.96
N LEU A 217 -1.91 -1.12 18.47
CA LEU A 217 -1.67 -0.64 17.12
C LEU A 217 -0.34 0.12 17.04
N SER A 218 0.21 0.25 15.81
CA SER A 218 1.40 1.07 15.57
C SER A 218 1.11 2.56 15.79
N PRO A 219 2.15 3.40 16.06
CA PRO A 219 1.97 4.83 16.32
C PRO A 219 1.18 5.59 15.25
N GLY A 220 1.28 5.17 13.99
CA GLY A 220 0.51 5.78 12.90
C GLY A 220 -1.01 5.60 12.97
N PHE A 221 -1.50 4.76 13.90
CA PHE A 221 -2.91 4.54 14.19
C PHE A 221 -3.32 5.05 15.59
N ALA A 222 -2.56 5.98 16.19
CA ALA A 222 -2.82 6.46 17.54
C ALA A 222 -4.25 7.00 17.73
N ASP A 223 -4.79 7.71 16.74
CA ASP A 223 -6.15 8.24 16.75
C ASP A 223 -7.24 7.17 16.51
N PHE A 224 -6.84 5.94 16.23
CA PHE A 224 -7.70 4.81 15.87
C PHE A 224 -7.47 3.59 16.78
N ALA A 225 -7.00 3.80 18.00
CA ALA A 225 -6.50 2.75 18.90
C ALA A 225 -7.59 1.86 19.51
N THR A 226 -8.86 2.19 19.36
CA THR A 226 -9.99 1.36 19.80
C THR A 226 -10.80 0.83 18.62
N PRO A 227 -11.57 -0.28 18.75
CA PRO A 227 -12.43 -0.78 17.68
C PRO A 227 -13.37 0.29 17.12
N ALA A 228 -13.98 1.10 18.00
CA ALA A 228 -14.88 2.18 17.60
C ALA A 228 -14.17 3.29 16.80
N GLN A 229 -12.94 3.65 17.18
CA GLN A 229 -12.14 4.61 16.44
C GLN A 229 -11.62 4.02 15.13
N PHE A 230 -11.18 2.76 15.14
CA PHE A 230 -10.73 2.05 13.95
C PHE A 230 -11.86 1.85 12.92
N ALA A 231 -13.12 1.74 13.39
CA ALA A 231 -14.30 1.76 12.51
C ALA A 231 -14.41 3.06 11.70
N LYS A 232 -13.99 4.20 12.23
CA LYS A 232 -13.94 5.47 11.49
C LYS A 232 -12.88 5.44 10.39
N PHE A 233 -11.70 4.86 10.66
CA PHE A 233 -10.68 4.61 9.63
C PHE A 233 -11.19 3.65 8.54
N ASN A 234 -11.85 2.56 8.93
CA ASN A 234 -12.49 1.62 7.99
C ASN A 234 -13.48 2.36 7.07
N ARG A 235 -14.31 3.25 7.60
CA ARG A 235 -15.27 4.04 6.80
C ARG A 235 -14.59 5.06 5.89
N ALA A 236 -13.50 5.68 6.33
CA ALA A 236 -12.69 6.55 5.48
C ALA A 236 -12.14 5.78 4.27
N LEU A 237 -11.60 4.58 4.50
CA LEU A 237 -11.13 3.72 3.42
C LEU A 237 -12.27 3.27 2.50
N LYS A 238 -13.46 2.96 3.05
CA LYS A 238 -14.66 2.66 2.26
C LYS A 238 -15.04 3.81 1.34
N ALA A 239 -14.98 5.04 1.81
CA ALA A 239 -15.29 6.21 0.98
C ALA A 239 -14.34 6.32 -0.22
N ARG A 240 -13.02 6.12 -0.04
CA ARG A 240 -12.06 6.08 -1.15
C ARG A 240 -12.41 4.97 -2.15
N VAL A 241 -12.70 3.77 -1.66
CA VAL A 241 -13.07 2.62 -2.49
C VAL A 241 -14.32 2.91 -3.31
N GLU A 242 -15.36 3.47 -2.70
CA GLU A 242 -16.61 3.80 -3.40
C GLU A 242 -16.43 4.94 -4.42
N ALA A 243 -15.56 5.91 -4.16
CA ALA A 243 -15.17 6.92 -5.14
C ALA A 243 -14.48 6.28 -6.37
N TYR A 244 -13.61 5.29 -6.15
CA TYR A 244 -12.94 4.57 -7.23
C TYR A 244 -13.90 3.67 -8.03
N ARG A 245 -15.03 3.27 -7.42
CA ARG A 245 -16.14 2.55 -8.07
C ARG A 245 -17.12 3.48 -8.79
N GLY A 246 -17.03 4.80 -8.57
CA GLY A 246 -18.02 5.76 -9.06
C GLY A 246 -19.37 5.71 -8.32
N ASN A 247 -19.41 5.12 -7.12
CA ASN A 247 -20.63 4.99 -6.31
C ASN A 247 -20.73 6.15 -5.30
N TYR A 248 -21.05 7.33 -5.79
CA TYR A 248 -20.94 8.57 -5.04
C TYR A 248 -21.91 8.70 -3.85
N ALA A 249 -23.10 8.11 -3.95
CA ALA A 249 -24.02 8.05 -2.80
C ALA A 249 -23.40 7.23 -1.64
N ALA A 250 -22.73 6.12 -1.96
CA ALA A 250 -22.03 5.32 -0.95
C ALA A 250 -20.77 6.03 -0.41
N VAL A 251 -20.11 6.89 -1.19
CA VAL A 251 -19.04 7.77 -0.68
C VAL A 251 -19.56 8.62 0.46
N LEU A 252 -20.66 9.35 0.26
CA LEU A 252 -21.24 10.23 1.27
C LEU A 252 -21.71 9.45 2.51
N ALA A 253 -22.32 8.30 2.31
CA ALA A 253 -22.75 7.42 3.41
C ALA A 253 -21.56 6.93 4.24
N ALA A 254 -20.47 6.50 3.59
CA ALA A 254 -19.25 6.07 4.27
C ALA A 254 -18.56 7.21 5.02
N LEU A 255 -18.49 8.40 4.43
CA LEU A 255 -17.92 9.59 5.07
C LEU A 255 -18.68 10.00 6.32
N GLY A 256 -20.00 9.81 6.38
CA GLY A 256 -20.83 10.06 7.56
C GLY A 256 -20.42 9.21 8.79
N GLY A 257 -19.83 8.03 8.57
CA GLY A 257 -19.28 7.17 9.62
C GLY A 257 -17.77 7.26 9.81
N SER A 258 -17.07 8.13 9.06
CA SER A 258 -15.62 8.29 9.10
C SER A 258 -15.15 9.29 10.14
N PHE A 259 -13.87 9.63 10.11
CA PHE A 259 -13.28 10.70 10.93
C PHE A 259 -13.26 12.06 10.21
N LEU A 260 -14.01 12.24 9.12
CA LEU A 260 -14.11 13.52 8.41
C LEU A 260 -14.64 14.60 9.36
N ASP A 261 -13.86 15.66 9.54
CA ASP A 261 -14.24 16.84 10.34
C ASP A 261 -13.51 18.09 9.83
N THR A 262 -14.27 19.08 9.37
CA THR A 262 -13.71 20.36 8.90
C THR A 262 -13.16 21.25 10.03
N ASN A 263 -13.44 20.92 11.29
CA ASN A 263 -12.89 21.62 12.45
C ASN A 263 -11.62 20.93 13.00
N ALA A 264 -11.32 19.70 12.56
CA ALA A 264 -10.11 19.00 12.95
C ALA A 264 -8.94 19.34 12.02
N ALA A 265 -7.73 18.99 12.45
CA ALA A 265 -6.53 19.15 11.64
C ALA A 265 -6.69 18.41 10.30
N LEU A 266 -6.25 19.02 9.20
CA LEU A 266 -6.23 18.41 7.87
C LEU A 266 -5.30 17.18 7.81
N THR A 267 -4.34 17.12 8.71
CA THR A 267 -3.40 16.00 8.89
C THR A 267 -3.91 14.89 9.80
N LEU A 268 -5.06 15.04 10.46
CA LEU A 268 -5.68 13.92 11.20
C LEU A 268 -5.85 12.72 10.26
N GLY A 269 -5.30 11.53 10.62
CA GLY A 269 -5.34 10.40 9.71
C GLY A 269 -4.58 9.18 10.20
N ALA A 270 -4.56 8.14 9.37
CA ALA A 270 -3.80 6.92 9.57
C ALA A 270 -2.54 6.92 8.69
N TYR A 271 -1.44 6.43 9.27
CA TYR A 271 -0.11 6.49 8.67
C TYR A 271 0.63 5.16 8.81
N GLN A 272 1.47 4.84 7.84
CA GLN A 272 2.51 3.82 7.99
C GLN A 272 3.65 4.41 8.81
N SER A 273 4.02 3.75 9.91
CA SER A 273 5.10 4.18 10.79
C SER A 273 6.40 3.48 10.44
N TYR A 274 7.50 4.19 10.52
CA TYR A 274 8.85 3.70 10.24
C TYR A 274 9.77 3.96 11.44
N SER A 275 10.80 3.14 11.61
CA SER A 275 11.74 3.27 12.71
C SER A 275 13.12 2.72 12.30
N THR A 276 14.16 3.18 13.00
CA THR A 276 15.53 2.67 12.89
C THR A 276 15.87 1.64 13.96
N GLY A 277 14.86 1.25 14.76
CA GLY A 277 15.03 0.23 15.79
C GLY A 277 15.33 -1.16 15.19
N SER A 278 16.00 -2.01 15.97
CA SER A 278 16.28 -3.39 15.54
C SER A 278 14.99 -4.14 15.21
N GLY A 279 14.95 -4.77 14.03
CA GLY A 279 13.80 -5.52 13.53
C GLY A 279 12.73 -4.68 12.84
N ASP A 280 12.94 -3.37 12.70
CA ASP A 280 12.11 -2.46 11.92
C ASP A 280 12.83 -1.94 10.68
N THR A 281 12.12 -1.22 9.78
CA THR A 281 12.68 -0.65 8.54
C THR A 281 12.52 0.87 8.53
N PRO A 282 13.55 1.61 8.08
CA PRO A 282 13.44 3.05 7.85
C PRO A 282 12.60 3.35 6.61
N ASN A 283 12.10 4.58 6.52
CA ASN A 283 11.48 5.13 5.32
C ASN A 283 12.56 5.46 4.29
N ALA A 284 12.64 4.67 3.22
CA ALA A 284 13.65 4.85 2.17
C ALA A 284 13.27 5.93 1.13
N LEU A 285 12.12 6.61 1.30
CA LEU A 285 11.79 7.83 0.54
C LEU A 285 12.51 9.07 1.07
N PHE A 286 13.07 8.99 2.29
CA PHE A 286 13.99 10.00 2.79
C PHE A 286 15.31 9.94 2.03
N ASP A 287 15.57 10.95 1.23
CA ASP A 287 16.83 11.08 0.48
C ASP A 287 17.60 12.31 0.97
N PRO A 288 18.48 12.15 1.99
CA PRO A 288 19.26 13.25 2.53
C PRO A 288 20.31 13.79 1.53
N SER A 289 20.61 13.03 0.48
CA SER A 289 21.53 13.49 -0.58
C SER A 289 20.83 14.44 -1.56
N GLY A 290 19.49 14.37 -1.65
CA GLY A 290 18.70 15.08 -2.65
C GLY A 290 19.10 14.75 -4.09
N ARG A 291 19.53 13.51 -4.37
CA ARG A 291 20.06 13.12 -5.68
C ARG A 291 19.33 11.96 -6.32
N ALA A 292 18.73 11.08 -5.54
CA ALA A 292 17.99 9.93 -6.05
C ALA A 292 16.52 10.29 -6.27
N ILE A 293 15.78 10.64 -5.22
CA ILE A 293 14.34 10.92 -5.32
C ILE A 293 14.12 12.42 -5.44
N LEU A 294 13.77 12.86 -6.63
CA LEU A 294 13.58 14.27 -6.98
C LEU A 294 12.14 14.55 -7.42
N ALA A 295 11.67 15.76 -7.15
CA ALA A 295 10.33 16.19 -7.51
C ALA A 295 10.26 16.64 -8.98
N HIS A 296 9.11 16.38 -9.62
CA HIS A 296 8.87 16.77 -10.99
C HIS A 296 8.68 18.31 -11.08
N PRO A 297 9.34 19.02 -12.04
CA PRO A 297 9.28 20.49 -12.15
C PRO A 297 7.86 21.06 -12.21
N SER A 298 6.92 20.31 -12.83
CA SER A 298 5.54 20.75 -12.97
C SER A 298 4.79 20.95 -11.63
N ILE A 299 5.38 20.54 -10.51
CA ILE A 299 4.79 20.82 -9.19
C ILE A 299 4.77 22.32 -8.92
N LEU A 300 5.84 23.03 -9.26
CA LEU A 300 5.90 24.48 -9.08
C LEU A 300 5.38 25.24 -10.30
N THR A 301 5.66 24.76 -11.53
CA THR A 301 5.24 25.49 -12.76
C THR A 301 3.73 25.50 -12.97
N ASP A 302 3.00 24.50 -12.46
CA ASP A 302 1.54 24.40 -12.56
C ASP A 302 0.82 24.90 -11.30
N ALA A 303 1.57 25.32 -10.27
CA ALA A 303 0.99 25.78 -9.00
C ALA A 303 0.27 27.13 -9.18
N GLU A 304 -0.91 27.24 -8.56
CA GLU A 304 -1.62 28.51 -8.50
C GLU A 304 -0.91 29.51 -7.57
N THR A 305 -1.19 30.78 -7.80
CA THR A 305 -0.65 31.86 -6.99
C THR A 305 -1.66 32.29 -5.92
N GLN A 306 -1.20 32.43 -4.69
CA GLN A 306 -1.95 33.02 -3.57
C GLN A 306 -2.20 34.52 -3.80
N PRO A 307 -3.19 35.12 -3.14
CA PRO A 307 -3.44 36.57 -3.25
C PRO A 307 -2.22 37.45 -2.94
N GLY A 308 -1.29 36.99 -2.12
CA GLY A 308 -0.03 37.66 -1.80
C GLY A 308 1.12 37.46 -2.79
N GLY A 309 0.91 36.75 -3.91
CA GLY A 309 1.90 36.53 -4.96
C GLY A 309 2.76 35.28 -4.77
N ALA A 310 2.71 34.62 -3.61
CA ALA A 310 3.40 33.32 -3.41
C ALA A 310 2.66 32.18 -4.13
N LEU A 311 3.36 31.08 -4.45
CA LEU A 311 2.74 29.89 -5.00
C LEU A 311 1.90 29.17 -3.93
N ASP A 312 1.06 28.23 -4.35
CA ASP A 312 0.26 27.34 -3.49
C ASP A 312 1.10 26.85 -2.29
N ALA A 313 0.60 27.10 -1.08
CA ALA A 313 1.32 26.79 0.16
C ALA A 313 1.68 25.31 0.29
N ARG A 314 0.84 24.41 -0.24
CA ARG A 314 1.10 22.97 -0.24
C ARG A 314 2.29 22.59 -1.11
N ALA A 315 2.44 23.24 -2.27
CA ALA A 315 3.60 23.04 -3.14
C ALA A 315 4.87 23.49 -2.44
N LEU A 316 4.87 24.71 -1.86
CA LEU A 316 6.02 25.25 -1.15
C LEU A 316 6.41 24.47 0.11
N ALA A 317 5.43 23.84 0.78
CA ALA A 317 5.69 23.02 1.96
C ALA A 317 6.27 21.64 1.63
N LYS A 318 6.06 21.13 0.42
CA LYS A 318 6.39 19.75 0.06
C LYS A 318 7.62 19.60 -0.85
N VAL A 319 8.10 20.70 -1.45
CA VAL A 319 9.31 20.69 -2.29
C VAL A 319 10.18 21.92 -2.01
N ALA A 320 11.48 21.76 -2.25
CA ALA A 320 12.47 22.83 -2.17
C ALA A 320 13.42 22.77 -3.37
N HIS A 321 14.08 23.90 -3.68
CA HIS A 321 15.09 23.94 -4.73
C HIS A 321 16.42 23.40 -4.23
N LEU A 322 17.09 22.61 -5.04
CA LEU A 322 18.50 22.26 -4.89
C LEU A 322 19.37 23.48 -5.28
N PRO A 323 20.61 23.54 -4.76
CA PRO A 323 21.55 24.60 -5.13
C PRO A 323 21.92 24.63 -6.62
N ALA A 324 21.78 23.49 -7.32
CA ALA A 324 22.00 23.35 -8.74
C ALA A 324 21.09 22.26 -9.31
N PRO A 325 20.65 22.40 -10.58
CA PRO A 325 19.86 21.38 -11.26
C PRO A 325 20.62 20.05 -11.37
N HIS A 326 19.87 18.95 -11.27
CA HIS A 326 20.37 17.60 -11.50
C HIS A 326 19.82 17.09 -12.83
N THR A 327 20.70 16.60 -13.71
CA THR A 327 20.35 16.09 -15.03
C THR A 327 20.82 14.66 -15.20
N VAL A 328 19.88 13.76 -15.54
CA VAL A 328 20.18 12.36 -15.87
C VAL A 328 19.41 11.99 -17.14
N GLN A 329 20.10 11.42 -18.13
CA GLN A 329 19.52 10.99 -19.41
C GLN A 329 18.63 12.06 -20.09
N GLY A 330 19.05 13.34 -20.01
CA GLY A 330 18.30 14.46 -20.60
C GLY A 330 17.09 14.95 -19.79
N ILE A 331 16.83 14.38 -18.63
CA ILE A 331 15.78 14.82 -17.72
C ILE A 331 16.43 15.70 -16.66
N THR A 332 15.90 16.92 -16.47
CA THR A 332 16.46 17.90 -15.54
C THR A 332 15.42 18.34 -14.52
N THR A 333 15.82 18.41 -13.26
CA THR A 333 15.06 19.04 -12.17
C THR A 333 16.01 19.58 -11.12
N ASP A 334 15.60 20.63 -10.45
CA ASP A 334 16.25 21.19 -9.26
C ASP A 334 15.38 21.06 -8.01
N LEU A 335 14.30 20.26 -8.06
CA LEU A 335 13.35 20.13 -6.97
C LEU A 335 13.58 18.85 -6.18
N VAL A 336 13.64 18.97 -4.86
CA VAL A 336 13.70 17.85 -3.92
C VAL A 336 12.44 17.86 -3.03
N PHE A 337 11.98 16.67 -2.62
CA PHE A 337 10.89 16.57 -1.66
C PHE A 337 11.33 16.90 -0.24
N THR A 338 10.49 17.65 0.48
CA THR A 338 10.62 17.95 1.91
C THR A 338 9.61 17.21 2.78
N ILE A 339 8.66 16.52 2.16
CA ILE A 339 7.57 15.78 2.82
C ILE A 339 8.11 14.62 3.70
N TYR A 340 9.16 13.92 3.25
CA TYR A 340 9.86 12.89 4.02
C TYR A 340 11.20 13.43 4.49
N ASN A 341 11.20 14.16 5.60
CA ASN A 341 12.37 14.89 6.12
C ASN A 341 13.25 14.08 7.08
N SER A 342 12.90 12.82 7.30
CA SER A 342 13.69 11.87 8.09
C SER A 342 13.41 10.44 7.64
N ASN A 343 14.31 9.52 7.99
CA ASN A 343 14.12 8.09 7.75
C ASN A 343 13.05 7.43 8.67
N THR A 344 12.46 8.20 9.56
CA THR A 344 11.30 7.79 10.38
C THR A 344 10.03 8.55 10.02
N ALA A 345 10.07 9.41 9.00
CA ALA A 345 8.90 10.15 8.55
C ALA A 345 7.77 9.17 8.16
N PRO A 346 6.55 9.35 8.68
CA PRO A 346 5.43 8.47 8.35
C PRO A 346 4.94 8.68 6.93
N ILE A 347 4.38 7.64 6.32
CA ILE A 347 3.72 7.72 5.01
C ILE A 347 2.21 7.68 5.23
N THR A 348 1.50 8.61 4.62
CA THR A 348 0.04 8.72 4.75
C THR A 348 -0.67 7.51 4.14
N ILE A 349 -1.56 6.87 4.89
CA ILE A 349 -2.54 5.93 4.34
C ILE A 349 -3.78 6.69 3.87
N ILE A 350 -4.38 7.47 4.77
CA ILE A 350 -5.55 8.31 4.49
C ILE A 350 -5.68 9.38 5.57
N ARG A 351 -6.02 10.62 5.20
CA ARG A 351 -6.14 11.73 6.14
C ARG A 351 -7.34 12.63 5.83
N ASN A 352 -7.69 13.47 6.77
CA ASN A 352 -8.90 14.28 6.78
C ASN A 352 -9.04 15.17 5.53
N GLU A 353 -7.96 15.78 5.05
CA GLU A 353 -7.98 16.60 3.84
C GLU A 353 -8.43 15.81 2.60
N GLU A 354 -8.01 14.53 2.48
CA GLU A 354 -8.51 13.65 1.42
C GLU A 354 -10.00 13.38 1.56
N LEU A 355 -10.50 13.18 2.80
CA LEU A 355 -11.92 12.92 3.02
C LEU A 355 -12.80 14.10 2.63
N ILE A 356 -12.32 15.34 2.85
CA ILE A 356 -13.01 16.55 2.39
C ILE A 356 -13.10 16.57 0.86
N LEU A 357 -12.00 16.23 0.16
CA LEU A 357 -11.97 16.17 -1.31
C LEU A 357 -12.83 15.01 -1.86
N LEU A 358 -12.88 13.86 -1.17
CA LEU A 358 -13.80 12.78 -1.50
C LEU A 358 -15.27 13.20 -1.27
N ARG A 359 -15.55 14.00 -0.25
CA ARG A 359 -16.89 14.58 -0.03
C ARG A 359 -17.27 15.54 -1.13
N ALA A 360 -16.34 16.39 -1.59
CA ALA A 360 -16.55 17.28 -2.73
C ALA A 360 -16.93 16.47 -3.99
N GLU A 361 -16.19 15.40 -4.27
CA GLU A 361 -16.46 14.50 -5.39
C GLU A 361 -17.84 13.85 -5.25
N GLY A 362 -18.14 13.25 -4.10
CA GLY A 362 -19.44 12.64 -3.81
C GLY A 362 -20.60 13.62 -3.95
N ARG A 363 -20.49 14.83 -3.40
CA ARG A 363 -21.50 15.88 -3.49
C ARG A 363 -21.76 16.30 -4.91
N TYR A 364 -20.71 16.59 -5.68
CA TYR A 364 -20.87 17.02 -7.07
C TYR A 364 -21.66 16.01 -7.89
N PHE A 365 -21.26 14.75 -7.84
CA PHE A 365 -21.90 13.68 -8.64
C PHE A 365 -23.26 13.22 -8.08
N THR A 366 -23.66 13.69 -6.91
CA THR A 366 -25.03 13.54 -6.37
C THR A 366 -25.86 14.84 -6.44
N ASN A 367 -25.45 15.79 -7.31
CA ASN A 367 -26.08 17.06 -7.58
C ASN A 367 -26.07 18.12 -6.44
N ASP A 368 -25.27 17.92 -5.40
CA ASP A 368 -24.97 18.97 -4.41
C ASP A 368 -23.73 19.77 -4.86
N VAL A 369 -23.89 20.51 -5.97
CA VAL A 369 -22.81 21.32 -6.58
C VAL A 369 -22.34 22.44 -5.64
N ALA A 370 -23.25 23.04 -4.89
CA ALA A 370 -22.92 24.11 -3.93
C ALA A 370 -22.10 23.57 -2.74
N GLY A 371 -22.47 22.41 -2.22
CA GLY A 371 -21.70 21.74 -1.17
C GLY A 371 -20.33 21.27 -1.67
N ALA A 372 -20.24 20.81 -2.91
CA ALA A 372 -18.95 20.46 -3.53
C ALA A 372 -18.03 21.69 -3.65
N LEU A 373 -18.57 22.84 -4.08
CA LEU A 373 -17.82 24.09 -4.16
C LEU A 373 -17.33 24.56 -2.78
N THR A 374 -18.17 24.40 -1.75
CA THR A 374 -17.80 24.69 -0.36
C THR A 374 -16.60 23.87 0.09
N ASP A 375 -16.59 22.56 -0.16
CA ASP A 375 -15.49 21.67 0.21
C ASP A 375 -14.20 21.98 -0.56
N ILE A 376 -14.30 22.21 -1.86
CA ILE A 376 -13.15 22.63 -2.69
C ILE A 376 -12.57 23.95 -2.16
N ASN A 377 -13.40 24.94 -1.91
CA ASN A 377 -12.95 26.24 -1.39
C ASN A 377 -12.37 26.12 0.02
N PHE A 378 -12.89 25.22 0.86
CA PHE A 378 -12.30 24.95 2.16
C PHE A 378 -10.84 24.50 2.04
N VAL A 379 -10.55 23.53 1.14
CA VAL A 379 -9.18 23.05 0.92
C VAL A 379 -8.32 24.12 0.25
N ARG A 380 -8.84 24.83 -0.76
CA ARG A 380 -8.12 25.93 -1.42
C ARG A 380 -7.62 26.97 -0.42
N THR A 381 -8.50 27.41 0.47
CA THR A 381 -8.18 28.52 1.39
C THR A 381 -7.37 28.05 2.60
N ASN A 382 -7.75 26.95 3.25
CA ASN A 382 -7.13 26.52 4.51
C ASN A 382 -5.83 25.73 4.33
N SER A 383 -5.65 25.06 3.19
CA SER A 383 -4.46 24.27 2.90
C SER A 383 -3.55 24.95 1.86
N GLY A 384 -4.13 25.46 0.77
CA GLY A 384 -3.39 26.09 -0.32
C GLY A 384 -3.06 27.55 -0.11
N GLY A 385 -3.74 28.26 0.81
CA GLY A 385 -3.67 29.73 0.93
C GLY A 385 -4.24 30.46 -0.29
N LEU A 386 -4.97 29.74 -1.16
CA LEU A 386 -5.50 30.25 -2.42
C LEU A 386 -6.80 31.03 -2.21
N ALA A 387 -7.11 31.91 -3.15
CA ALA A 387 -8.42 32.56 -3.17
C ALA A 387 -9.52 31.49 -3.41
N PRO A 388 -10.73 31.70 -2.82
CA PRO A 388 -11.85 30.86 -3.18
C PRO A 388 -12.22 31.07 -4.65
N ARG A 389 -12.64 30.00 -5.32
CA ARG A 389 -13.14 30.08 -6.70
C ARG A 389 -14.65 30.31 -6.74
N GLY A 390 -15.13 30.82 -7.85
CA GLY A 390 -16.54 30.90 -8.18
C GLY A 390 -17.16 29.55 -8.57
N PRO A 391 -18.46 29.52 -8.92
CA PRO A 391 -19.17 28.30 -9.31
C PRO A 391 -18.50 27.55 -10.47
N PHE A 392 -18.68 26.23 -10.49
CA PHE A 392 -18.21 25.40 -11.62
C PHE A 392 -19.06 25.66 -12.86
N LEU A 393 -18.38 25.78 -14.01
CA LEU A 393 -19.05 25.99 -15.29
C LEU A 393 -19.74 24.72 -15.80
N ASN A 394 -19.12 23.59 -15.56
CA ASN A 394 -19.60 22.27 -15.97
C ASN A 394 -18.80 21.17 -15.24
N GLN A 395 -19.09 19.90 -15.55
CA GLN A 395 -18.43 18.75 -14.95
C GLN A 395 -16.91 18.71 -15.25
N THR A 396 -16.49 19.07 -16.45
CA THR A 396 -15.05 19.09 -16.81
C THR A 396 -14.30 20.11 -15.95
N ASP A 397 -14.87 21.28 -15.73
CA ASP A 397 -14.32 22.33 -14.87
C ASP A 397 -14.23 21.84 -13.39
N PHE A 398 -15.27 21.16 -12.89
CA PHE A 398 -15.23 20.55 -11.56
C PHE A 398 -14.11 19.49 -11.46
N ILE A 399 -14.04 18.55 -12.41
CA ILE A 399 -13.02 17.49 -12.39
C ILE A 399 -11.61 18.09 -12.46
N THR A 400 -11.39 19.07 -13.31
CA THR A 400 -10.10 19.76 -13.43
C THR A 400 -9.68 20.38 -12.10
N GLU A 401 -10.59 21.06 -11.43
CA GLU A 401 -10.34 21.68 -10.14
C GLU A 401 -10.13 20.63 -9.04
N LEU A 402 -11.00 19.62 -8.95
CA LEU A 402 -10.87 18.54 -8.00
C LEU A 402 -9.50 17.86 -8.11
N LEU A 403 -9.08 17.50 -9.31
CA LEU A 403 -7.79 16.83 -9.54
C LEU A 403 -6.61 17.74 -9.22
N LYS A 404 -6.73 19.05 -9.48
CA LYS A 404 -5.73 20.02 -9.08
C LYS A 404 -5.60 20.06 -7.55
N GLN A 405 -6.71 20.17 -6.83
CA GLN A 405 -6.69 20.20 -5.36
C GLN A 405 -6.13 18.88 -4.79
N ARG A 406 -6.56 17.73 -5.32
CA ARG A 406 -6.03 16.42 -4.90
C ARG A 406 -4.54 16.28 -5.20
N ARG A 407 -4.06 16.78 -6.34
CA ARG A 407 -2.63 16.74 -6.69
C ARG A 407 -1.77 17.41 -5.63
N TYR A 408 -2.11 18.63 -5.18
CA TYR A 408 -1.31 19.36 -4.21
C TYR A 408 -1.51 18.88 -2.77
N SER A 409 -2.74 18.53 -2.42
CA SER A 409 -3.05 17.97 -1.11
C SER A 409 -2.36 16.62 -0.90
N LEU A 410 -2.41 15.72 -1.89
CA LEU A 410 -1.97 14.33 -1.76
C LEU A 410 -0.66 14.04 -2.51
N LEU A 411 0.14 15.08 -2.76
CA LEU A 411 1.39 14.99 -3.52
C LEU A 411 2.33 13.97 -2.89
N PHE A 412 2.73 12.98 -3.69
CA PHE A 412 3.69 11.93 -3.34
C PHE A 412 3.32 11.12 -2.08
N GLU A 413 2.01 10.93 -1.84
CA GLU A 413 1.47 10.20 -0.69
C GLU A 413 0.90 8.80 -1.05
N GLY A 414 1.00 8.35 -2.31
CA GLY A 414 0.48 7.03 -2.71
C GLY A 414 -0.02 6.93 -4.16
N GLY A 415 0.52 7.74 -5.07
CA GLY A 415 0.21 7.68 -6.50
C GLY A 415 -1.18 8.21 -6.88
N HIS A 416 -1.77 9.04 -6.03
CA HIS A 416 -3.11 9.59 -6.23
C HIS A 416 -3.25 10.28 -7.60
N ARG A 417 -2.25 11.06 -8.04
CA ARG A 417 -2.29 11.73 -9.33
C ARG A 417 -2.47 10.76 -10.50
N TRP A 418 -1.72 9.65 -10.51
CA TRP A 418 -1.83 8.65 -11.58
C TRP A 418 -3.17 7.91 -11.55
N ILE A 419 -3.60 7.47 -10.35
CA ILE A 419 -4.86 6.76 -10.16
C ILE A 419 -6.05 7.64 -10.58
N ASP A 420 -6.06 8.90 -10.15
CA ASP A 420 -7.12 9.86 -10.46
C ASP A 420 -7.13 10.23 -11.95
N SER A 421 -5.96 10.51 -12.54
CA SER A 421 -5.87 10.76 -14.00
C SER A 421 -6.41 9.58 -14.82
N ARG A 422 -6.14 8.34 -14.37
CA ARG A 422 -6.67 7.14 -15.02
C ARG A 422 -8.18 7.03 -14.85
N ARG A 423 -8.71 7.23 -13.63
CA ARG A 423 -10.16 7.14 -13.36
C ARG A 423 -10.98 8.09 -14.23
N PHE A 424 -10.46 9.27 -14.51
CA PHE A 424 -11.13 10.29 -15.29
C PHE A 424 -10.69 10.34 -16.77
N GLY A 425 -9.91 9.35 -17.24
CA GLY A 425 -9.49 9.26 -18.65
C GLY A 425 -8.46 10.32 -19.06
N LEU A 426 -7.70 10.88 -18.11
CA LEU A 426 -6.80 12.01 -18.28
C LEU A 426 -5.31 11.62 -18.25
N LEU A 427 -4.96 10.35 -18.38
CA LEU A 427 -3.54 9.91 -18.38
C LEU A 427 -2.73 10.61 -19.47
N SER A 428 -3.32 10.86 -20.65
CA SER A 428 -2.64 11.52 -21.76
C SER A 428 -2.26 12.98 -21.48
N THR A 429 -2.84 13.60 -20.46
CA THR A 429 -2.53 14.99 -20.08
C THR A 429 -1.32 15.09 -19.14
N LEU A 430 -0.83 13.96 -18.62
CA LEU A 430 0.35 13.98 -17.75
C LEU A 430 1.60 14.38 -18.57
N PRO A 431 2.48 15.24 -18.02
CA PRO A 431 3.62 15.77 -18.75
C PRO A 431 4.64 14.69 -19.08
N LYS A 432 5.30 14.84 -20.23
CA LYS A 432 6.43 14.02 -20.65
C LYS A 432 7.65 14.91 -20.78
N ALA A 433 8.71 14.63 -20.03
CA ALA A 433 9.96 15.40 -20.14
C ALA A 433 10.66 15.16 -21.47
N LEU A 434 10.52 13.96 -22.05
CA LEU A 434 11.08 13.58 -23.36
C LEU A 434 9.99 12.93 -24.22
N PRO A 435 10.06 13.05 -25.57
CA PRO A 435 9.12 12.40 -26.49
C PRO A 435 9.05 10.87 -26.34
N THR A 436 10.13 10.26 -25.91
CA THR A 436 10.25 8.80 -25.69
C THR A 436 9.52 8.32 -24.45
N HIS A 437 9.15 9.23 -23.54
CA HIS A 437 8.44 8.83 -22.31
C HIS A 437 7.04 8.33 -22.60
N THR A 438 6.64 7.27 -21.91
CA THR A 438 5.30 6.68 -21.94
C THR A 438 4.59 6.90 -20.63
N ILE A 439 3.26 6.75 -20.61
CA ILE A 439 2.46 6.78 -19.39
C ILE A 439 1.64 5.50 -19.37
N PRO A 440 2.10 4.49 -18.62
CA PRO A 440 1.39 3.22 -18.53
C PRO A 440 0.07 3.39 -17.77
N SER A 441 -0.96 2.69 -18.21
CA SER A 441 -2.26 2.68 -17.51
C SER A 441 -2.33 1.67 -16.37
N ARG A 442 -1.42 0.69 -16.35
CA ARG A 442 -1.38 -0.41 -15.38
C ARG A 442 0.00 -1.05 -15.34
N PHE A 443 0.27 -1.79 -14.28
CA PHE A 443 1.42 -2.68 -14.15
C PHE A 443 1.05 -4.08 -14.68
N PRO A 444 1.97 -4.80 -15.35
CA PRO A 444 1.77 -6.19 -15.75
C PRO A 444 1.71 -7.11 -14.53
N PHE A 445 1.26 -8.38 -14.72
CA PHE A 445 1.47 -9.40 -13.71
C PHE A 445 2.97 -9.74 -13.58
N PRO A 446 3.45 -10.11 -12.37
CA PRO A 446 4.80 -10.62 -12.24
C PRO A 446 4.96 -11.95 -12.99
N GLU A 447 6.14 -12.19 -13.55
CA GLU A 447 6.47 -13.40 -14.33
C GLU A 447 6.11 -14.68 -13.58
N ALA A 448 6.40 -14.75 -12.28
CA ALA A 448 6.08 -15.92 -11.45
C ALA A 448 4.57 -16.22 -11.43
N GLU A 449 3.71 -15.19 -11.44
CA GLU A 449 2.25 -15.35 -11.52
C GLU A 449 1.82 -15.85 -12.90
N CYS A 450 2.51 -15.40 -13.94
CA CYS A 450 2.27 -15.82 -15.32
C CYS A 450 2.65 -17.28 -15.54
N LEU A 451 3.80 -17.70 -15.05
CA LEU A 451 4.31 -19.07 -15.18
C LEU A 451 3.49 -20.08 -14.36
N ALA A 452 2.89 -19.63 -13.26
CA ALA A 452 2.07 -20.50 -12.41
C ALA A 452 0.69 -20.83 -13.00
N ARG A 453 0.30 -20.21 -14.14
CA ARG A 453 -1.05 -20.33 -14.72
C ARG A 453 -1.04 -20.84 -16.14
N VAL A 454 -1.94 -21.79 -16.44
CA VAL A 454 -2.14 -22.31 -17.80
C VAL A 454 -3.64 -22.24 -18.14
N PRO A 455 -4.03 -21.45 -19.16
CA PRO A 455 -3.20 -20.53 -19.95
C PRO A 455 -2.72 -19.31 -19.13
N ALA A 456 -1.65 -18.67 -19.61
CA ALA A 456 -1.18 -17.44 -19.00
C ALA A 456 -2.26 -16.35 -19.08
N PRO A 457 -2.48 -15.56 -18.03
CA PRO A 457 -3.50 -14.50 -18.03
C PRO A 457 -3.12 -13.34 -18.94
N GLN A 458 -4.11 -12.54 -19.34
CA GLN A 458 -3.87 -11.27 -20.01
C GLN A 458 -3.00 -10.35 -19.13
N GLY A 459 -2.04 -9.67 -19.72
CA GLY A 459 -1.11 -8.81 -18.98
C GLY A 459 0.17 -9.52 -18.54
N CYS A 460 0.37 -10.75 -18.98
CA CYS A 460 1.66 -11.43 -18.92
C CYS A 460 2.55 -11.00 -20.09
N PRO A 461 3.87 -10.96 -19.90
CA PRO A 461 4.83 -10.65 -20.97
C PRO A 461 4.83 -11.71 -22.07
#